data_b28cab5d03a38dfcefe88833c45c5723
#
_entry.id   b28cab5d03a38dfcefe88833c45c5723
#
_cell.length_a   1.000
_cell.length_b   1.000
_cell.length_c   1.000
_cell.angle_alpha   90.00
_cell.angle_beta   90.00
_cell.angle_gamma   90.00
#
_symmetry.space_group_name_H-M   'P 1'
#
loop_
_entity.id
_entity.type
_entity.pdbx_description
1 polymer ?
#
loop_
_entity_poly.entity_id
_entity_poly.type
_entity_poly.pdbx_seq_one_letter_code
_entity_poly.pdbx_strand_id
1 'polypeptide(L)'
;MKKENVEDIVALLPMQQGFLWHSLQVDAASSVLQLRCTFRGNISMDLLRRAWGEVVQKHQSLRSSIHWESVKHPIQVIHRKVSADISLIDARSSPDVH
;
A
#
# COMPACT_ATOMS: atom_id res chain seq x y z
N MET A 1 4.40 12.36 10.52
CA MET A 1 4.85 12.50 9.11
C MET A 1 5.91 13.59 9.04
N LYS A 2 7.03 13.32 8.42
CA LYS A 2 8.11 14.27 8.25
C LYS A 2 7.90 15.08 6.98
N LYS A 3 7.99 16.40 7.09
CA LYS A 3 7.79 17.28 5.93
C LYS A 3 8.75 16.99 4.79
N GLU A 4 9.99 16.60 5.11
CA GLU A 4 11.00 16.29 4.10
C GLU A 4 10.65 15.08 3.25
N ASN A 5 9.79 14.18 3.75
CA ASN A 5 9.37 12.99 3.02
C ASN A 5 8.11 13.23 2.21
N VAL A 6 7.59 14.44 2.15
CA VAL A 6 6.42 14.75 1.35
C VAL A 6 6.86 15.18 -0.04
N GLU A 7 6.44 14.44 -1.06
CA GLU A 7 6.71 14.78 -2.45
C GLU A 7 5.63 15.72 -3.00
N ASP A 8 4.35 15.43 -2.67
CA ASP A 8 3.23 16.22 -3.16
C ASP A 8 2.01 16.04 -2.27
N ILE A 9 1.11 17.00 -2.33
CA ILE A 9 -0.19 16.94 -1.67
C ILE A 9 -1.24 17.27 -2.72
N VAL A 10 -2.17 16.34 -2.93
CA VAL A 10 -3.19 16.49 -3.96
C VAL A 10 -4.57 16.20 -3.40
N ALA A 11 -5.59 16.71 -4.08
CA ALA A 11 -6.97 16.39 -3.73
C ALA A 11 -7.27 14.94 -4.14
N LEU A 12 -8.25 14.34 -3.46
CA LEU A 12 -8.70 13.01 -3.84
C LEU A 12 -9.46 13.05 -5.16
N LEU A 13 -9.26 12.00 -5.97
CA LEU A 13 -10.10 11.77 -7.14
C LEU A 13 -11.49 11.33 -6.67
N PRO A 14 -12.54 11.54 -7.50
CA PRO A 14 -13.91 11.17 -7.10
C PRO A 14 -14.06 9.72 -6.66
N MET A 15 -13.38 8.78 -7.33
CA MET A 15 -13.43 7.38 -6.94
C MET A 15 -12.78 7.15 -5.57
N GLN A 16 -11.68 7.83 -5.28
CA GLN A 16 -11.04 7.75 -3.98
C GLN A 16 -11.93 8.30 -2.87
N GLN A 17 -12.64 9.38 -3.14
CA GLN A 17 -13.60 9.94 -2.19
C GLN A 17 -14.72 8.96 -1.89
N GLY A 18 -15.22 8.26 -2.92
CA GLY A 18 -16.23 7.24 -2.75
C GLY A 18 -15.78 6.08 -1.90
N PHE A 19 -14.57 5.56 -2.13
CA PHE A 19 -14.00 4.48 -1.32
C PHE A 19 -13.77 4.92 0.12
N LEU A 20 -13.28 6.14 0.33
CA LEU A 20 -13.10 6.66 1.67
C LEU A 20 -14.43 6.75 2.41
N TRP A 21 -15.43 7.33 1.78
CA TRP A 21 -16.77 7.46 2.35
C TRP A 21 -17.32 6.10 2.75
N HIS A 22 -17.23 5.12 1.85
CA HIS A 22 -17.73 3.77 2.10
C HIS A 22 -17.01 3.13 3.28
N SER A 23 -15.69 3.26 3.36
CA SER A 23 -14.89 2.70 4.44
C SER A 23 -15.24 3.29 5.79
N LEU A 24 -15.58 4.57 5.83
CA LEU A 24 -15.95 5.24 7.08
C LEU A 24 -17.36 4.87 7.54
N GLN A 25 -18.26 4.54 6.58
CA GLN A 25 -19.65 4.25 6.89
C GLN A 25 -19.89 2.78 7.24
N VAL A 26 -19.19 1.86 6.60
CA VAL A 26 -19.49 0.43 6.68
C VAL A 26 -18.37 -0.31 7.41
N ASP A 27 -17.29 -0.57 6.68
CA ASP A 27 -16.16 -1.36 7.19
C ASP A 27 -14.93 -0.98 6.42
N ALA A 28 -13.87 -0.59 7.12
CA ALA A 28 -12.60 -0.22 6.50
C ALA A 28 -12.04 -1.33 5.62
N ALA A 29 -12.24 -2.60 6.02
CA ALA A 29 -11.75 -3.75 5.27
C ALA A 29 -12.47 -3.94 3.93
N SER A 30 -13.65 -3.35 3.74
CA SER A 30 -14.43 -3.50 2.49
C SER A 30 -13.74 -2.86 1.29
N SER A 31 -12.81 -1.93 1.51
CA SER A 31 -12.06 -1.26 0.44
C SER A 31 -10.66 -1.80 0.26
N VAL A 32 -10.33 -2.94 0.86
CA VAL A 32 -9.02 -3.57 0.75
C VAL A 32 -9.10 -4.71 -0.26
N LEU A 33 -8.20 -4.66 -1.25
CA LEU A 33 -8.05 -5.74 -2.22
C LEU A 33 -6.87 -6.62 -1.84
N GLN A 34 -7.05 -7.92 -2.02
CA GLN A 34 -5.99 -8.91 -1.83
C GLN A 34 -5.72 -9.63 -3.14
N LEU A 35 -4.45 -9.73 -3.50
CA LEU A 35 -4.04 -10.50 -4.66
C LEU A 35 -3.11 -11.60 -4.20
N ARG A 36 -3.44 -12.84 -4.58
CA ARG A 36 -2.59 -14.00 -4.28
C ARG A 36 -1.99 -14.53 -5.57
N CYS A 37 -0.67 -14.65 -5.58
CA CYS A 37 0.04 -15.23 -6.71
C CYS A 37 0.90 -16.38 -6.23
N THR A 38 0.91 -17.46 -7.00
CA THR A 38 1.73 -18.64 -6.70
C THR A 38 2.86 -18.73 -7.72
N PHE A 39 4.08 -18.79 -7.22
CA PHE A 39 5.27 -18.95 -8.05
C PHE A 39 5.94 -20.29 -7.71
N ARG A 40 6.42 -20.97 -8.74
CA ARG A 40 7.17 -22.22 -8.57
C ARG A 40 8.63 -21.99 -8.95
N GLY A 41 9.52 -22.66 -8.23
CA GLY A 41 10.96 -22.57 -8.46
C GLY A 41 11.66 -21.86 -7.32
N ASN A 42 12.93 -21.57 -7.53
CA ASN A 42 13.74 -20.89 -6.54
C ASN A 42 13.56 -19.38 -6.66
N ILE A 43 12.98 -18.78 -5.63
CA ILE A 43 12.75 -17.34 -5.62
C ILE A 43 13.68 -16.72 -4.59
N SER A 44 14.47 -15.73 -5.03
CA SER A 44 15.32 -14.98 -4.15
C SER A 44 14.49 -13.88 -3.47
N MET A 45 14.39 -13.93 -2.15
CA MET A 45 13.69 -12.88 -1.40
C MET A 45 14.37 -11.53 -1.50
N ASP A 46 15.70 -11.51 -1.60
CA ASP A 46 16.42 -10.25 -1.78
C ASP A 46 16.08 -9.59 -3.11
N LEU A 47 16.03 -10.37 -4.18
CA LEU A 47 15.66 -9.85 -5.48
C LEU A 47 14.21 -9.40 -5.51
N LEU A 48 13.32 -10.14 -4.87
CA LEU A 48 11.90 -9.79 -4.79
C LEU A 48 11.70 -8.47 -4.04
N ARG A 49 12.38 -8.29 -2.91
CA ARG A 49 12.31 -7.05 -2.14
C ARG A 49 12.83 -5.86 -2.94
N ARG A 50 13.93 -6.05 -3.64
CA ARG A 50 14.51 -4.99 -4.48
C ARG A 50 13.58 -4.61 -5.62
N ALA A 51 13.02 -5.61 -6.30
CA ALA A 51 12.08 -5.38 -7.39
C ALA A 51 10.83 -4.65 -6.90
N TRP A 52 10.27 -5.08 -5.77
CA TRP A 52 9.10 -4.42 -5.18
C TRP A 52 9.40 -3.00 -4.76
N GLY A 53 10.57 -2.77 -4.16
CA GLY A 53 11.00 -1.43 -3.80
C GLY A 53 11.10 -0.49 -4.99
N GLU A 54 11.59 -0.99 -6.12
CA GLU A 54 11.65 -0.22 -7.35
C GLU A 54 10.26 0.11 -7.90
N VAL A 55 9.33 -0.85 -7.84
CA VAL A 55 7.95 -0.62 -8.26
C VAL A 55 7.29 0.45 -7.39
N VAL A 56 7.46 0.37 -6.08
CA VAL A 56 6.91 1.36 -5.15
C VAL A 56 7.49 2.73 -5.41
N GLN A 57 8.80 2.82 -5.67
CA GLN A 57 9.45 4.10 -5.94
C GLN A 57 8.99 4.70 -7.27
N LYS A 58 8.68 3.86 -8.24
CA LYS A 58 8.26 4.30 -9.56
C LYS A 58 6.81 4.76 -9.61
N HIS A 59 5.95 4.25 -8.74
CA HIS A 59 4.52 4.54 -8.76
C HIS A 59 4.09 5.33 -7.52
N GLN A 60 3.70 6.58 -7.75
CA GLN A 60 3.31 7.49 -6.67
C GLN A 60 2.12 6.98 -5.86
N SER A 61 1.17 6.30 -6.51
CA SER A 61 -0.02 5.79 -5.82
C SER A 61 0.33 4.78 -4.73
N LEU A 62 1.44 4.07 -4.87
CA LEU A 62 1.92 3.12 -3.86
C LEU A 62 2.65 3.80 -2.71
N ARG A 63 2.90 5.11 -2.83
CA ARG A 63 3.58 5.92 -1.81
C ARG A 63 2.67 6.97 -1.23
N SER A 64 1.36 6.77 -1.32
CA SER A 64 0.39 7.77 -0.89
C SER A 64 -0.34 7.34 0.35
N SER A 65 -0.77 8.32 1.13
CA SER A 65 -1.67 8.13 2.27
C SER A 65 -2.79 9.14 2.19
N ILE A 66 -3.95 8.77 2.71
CA ILE A 66 -5.13 9.62 2.67
C ILE A 66 -5.38 10.17 4.06
N HIS A 67 -5.57 11.47 4.13
CA HIS A 67 -5.80 12.20 5.38
C HIS A 67 -7.15 12.92 5.28
N TRP A 68 -8.05 12.61 6.22
CA TRP A 68 -9.37 13.21 6.25
C TRP A 68 -9.71 13.86 7.59
N GLU A 69 -8.92 13.54 8.63
CA GLU A 69 -9.13 14.11 9.96
C GLU A 69 -8.42 15.44 10.07
N SER A 70 -9.04 16.39 10.77
CA SER A 70 -8.47 17.71 11.05
C SER A 70 -8.14 18.53 9.81
N VAL A 71 -8.73 18.18 8.66
CA VAL A 71 -8.58 18.93 7.42
C VAL A 71 -9.97 19.28 6.87
N LYS A 72 -10.04 20.37 6.13
CA LYS A 72 -11.30 20.85 5.59
C LYS A 72 -11.84 19.95 4.49
N HIS A 73 -10.96 19.42 3.66
CA HIS A 73 -11.25 18.45 2.60
C HIS A 73 -10.26 17.32 2.67
N PRO A 74 -10.68 16.08 2.38
CA PRO A 74 -9.72 14.96 2.32
C PRO A 74 -8.61 15.25 1.32
N ILE A 75 -7.40 14.90 1.69
CA ILE A 75 -6.22 15.08 0.85
C ILE A 75 -5.46 13.78 0.72
N GLN A 76 -4.70 13.66 -0.35
CA GLN A 76 -3.76 12.58 -0.57
C GLN A 76 -2.35 13.13 -0.48
N VAL A 77 -1.54 12.54 0.39
CA VAL A 77 -0.14 12.91 0.55
C VAL A 77 0.69 11.86 -0.15
N ILE A 78 1.54 12.30 -1.09
CA ILE A 78 2.46 11.43 -1.79
C ILE A 78 3.82 11.55 -1.12
N HIS A 79 4.31 10.42 -0.60
CA HIS A 79 5.59 10.38 0.10
C HIS A 79 6.74 10.13 -0.87
N ARG A 80 7.90 10.72 -0.59
CA ARG A 80 9.08 10.52 -1.44
C ARG A 80 9.60 9.10 -1.34
N LYS A 81 9.64 8.57 -0.12
CA LYS A 81 10.13 7.21 0.15
C LYS A 81 9.24 6.55 1.17
N VAL A 82 8.91 5.31 0.91
CA VAL A 82 8.23 4.43 1.87
C VAL A 82 8.96 3.11 1.90
N SER A 83 8.92 2.45 3.06
CA SER A 83 9.44 1.09 3.18
C SER A 83 8.46 0.14 2.52
N ALA A 84 8.96 -0.67 1.59
CA ALA A 84 8.15 -1.73 0.99
C ALA A 84 8.16 -2.91 1.95
N ASP A 85 7.00 -3.19 2.56
CA ASP A 85 6.87 -4.26 3.53
C ASP A 85 6.67 -5.60 2.84
N ILE A 86 7.66 -6.48 2.97
CA ILE A 86 7.54 -7.87 2.54
C ILE A 86 7.93 -8.73 3.72
N SER A 87 6.96 -9.52 4.18
CA SER A 87 7.19 -10.47 5.27
C SER A 87 7.39 -11.86 4.70
N LEU A 88 8.42 -12.55 5.15
CA LEU A 88 8.66 -13.93 4.78
C LEU A 88 8.14 -14.85 5.87
N ILE A 89 7.24 -15.75 5.49
CA ILE A 89 6.74 -16.79 6.38
C ILE A 89 7.13 -18.12 5.77
N ASP A 90 8.03 -18.85 6.45
CA ASP A 90 8.43 -20.18 6.01
C ASP A 90 7.45 -21.20 6.57
N ALA A 91 6.64 -21.77 5.68
CA ALA A 91 5.57 -22.69 6.07
C ALA A 91 5.86 -24.14 5.64
N ARG A 92 7.11 -24.46 5.32
CA ARG A 92 7.46 -25.79 4.84
C ARG A 92 7.16 -26.91 5.83
N SER A 93 7.14 -26.59 7.11
CA SER A 93 6.80 -27.56 8.16
C SER A 93 5.32 -27.55 8.53
N SER A 94 4.52 -26.73 7.89
CA SER A 94 3.09 -26.63 8.17
C SER A 94 2.29 -27.24 7.02
N PRO A 95 1.56 -28.35 7.23
CA PRO A 95 0.83 -29.03 6.16
C PRO A 95 -0.42 -28.29 5.68
N ASP A 96 -0.91 -27.33 6.41
CA ASP A 96 -2.20 -26.66 6.16
C ASP A 96 -2.08 -25.29 5.52
N VAL A 97 -0.94 -24.95 4.96
CA VAL A 97 -0.72 -23.63 4.36
C VAL A 97 -1.00 -23.66 2.87
N HIS A 98 -1.90 -22.83 2.44
CA HIS A 98 -2.24 -22.63 1.03
C HIS A 98 -2.28 -21.15 0.70
#